data_eb91f64e35b880e2db87a079b617a440
#
_entry.id   eb91f64e35b880e2db87a079b617a440
#
_cell.length_a   1.000
_cell.length_b   1.000
_cell.length_c   1.000
_cell.angle_alpha   90.00
_cell.angle_beta   90.00
_cell.angle_gamma   90.00
#
_symmetry.space_group_name_H-M   'P 1'
#
loop_
_entity.id
_entity.type
_entity.pdbx_description
1 polymer ?
#
loop_
_entity_poly.entity_id
_entity_poly.type
_entity_poly.pdbx_seq_one_letter_code
_entity_poly.pdbx_strand_id
1 'polypeptide(L)'
;MLDDFIKSSNIDLKEINDKIDFIEEYNSEKVLNAFIDNGISEVHFNSTTGYGYNDIGRDKIEDVYASIFRTEAALVRCQFISGTHALTTCFFGLLRPGDTLLSISGKPYDTLDSVIGFNDNPSSLKAYNINYSQIDLVDNDFNYNSIRDYLSNNKVKVIEIQRSKGYSTRESIGIDKIEKVIKLIKSIDKNIIVMIDNCYCELVSTKEPTEVGADICVGSLIKNLGGAITSNGGYIVGKKELVELCADRLNVPGQGREVGPSLNQNRYILEGLYFAPMVVANALKTAVYTAYLFEKLGYDVSPKYNDDRADIVQNIIFNNENDLIEYVRGIQYNSKVDSGATIMPSEMPGYDDKIIMASGSFTEGSSIELSCDGPLRSPYIAYQQGSISYKYGKIIVNRAIKRLIDNK
;
A
#
# COMPACT_ATOMS: atom_id res chain seq x y z
N MET A 1 20.72 24.35 -15.67
CA MET A 1 19.35 23.84 -15.91
C MET A 1 18.82 23.06 -14.72
N LEU A 2 19.36 21.88 -14.35
CA LEU A 2 18.86 21.09 -13.17
C LEU A 2 18.93 21.92 -11.88
N ASP A 3 20.04 22.60 -11.60
CA ASP A 3 20.20 23.43 -10.40
C ASP A 3 19.19 24.59 -10.32
N ASP A 4 18.75 25.11 -11.44
CA ASP A 4 17.75 26.19 -11.49
C ASP A 4 16.37 25.62 -11.14
N PHE A 5 16.02 24.43 -11.65
CA PHE A 5 14.78 23.72 -11.27
C PHE A 5 14.76 23.34 -9.79
N ILE A 6 15.90 22.88 -9.24
CA ILE A 6 16.04 22.60 -7.81
C ILE A 6 15.77 23.86 -6.97
N LYS A 7 16.29 25.02 -7.38
CA LYS A 7 16.06 26.28 -6.66
C LYS A 7 14.61 26.75 -6.76
N SER A 8 14.00 26.70 -7.95
CA SER A 8 12.63 27.16 -8.16
C SER A 8 11.60 26.23 -7.47
N SER A 9 11.92 24.96 -7.28
CA SER A 9 11.01 23.99 -6.62
C SER A 9 10.50 24.46 -5.24
N ASN A 10 11.30 25.20 -4.49
CA ASN A 10 10.89 25.69 -3.17
C ASN A 10 9.72 26.70 -3.24
N ILE A 11 9.58 27.40 -4.37
CA ILE A 11 8.49 28.37 -4.62
C ILE A 11 7.34 27.64 -5.32
N ASP A 12 7.65 26.90 -6.39
CA ASP A 12 6.65 26.29 -7.28
C ASP A 12 5.84 25.20 -6.57
N LEU A 13 6.43 24.50 -5.58
CA LEU A 13 5.78 23.43 -4.84
C LEU A 13 5.18 23.88 -3.50
N LYS A 14 5.24 25.16 -3.16
CA LYS A 14 4.81 25.63 -1.84
C LYS A 14 3.35 25.30 -1.56
N GLU A 15 2.44 25.66 -2.45
CA GLU A 15 1.00 25.43 -2.27
C GLU A 15 0.65 23.93 -2.11
N ILE A 16 1.31 23.06 -2.90
CA ILE A 16 1.08 21.62 -2.84
C ILE A 16 1.63 21.05 -1.53
N ASN A 17 2.80 21.50 -1.12
CA ASN A 17 3.37 21.08 0.16
C ASN A 17 2.51 21.55 1.34
N ASP A 18 1.95 22.75 1.30
CA ASP A 18 1.04 23.27 2.34
C ASP A 18 -0.25 22.39 2.42
N LYS A 19 -0.77 21.88 1.30
CA LYS A 19 -1.88 20.89 1.31
C LYS A 19 -1.48 19.56 1.93
N ILE A 20 -0.27 19.08 1.65
CA ILE A 20 0.25 17.84 2.26
C ILE A 20 0.46 18.03 3.76
N ASP A 21 0.97 19.19 4.20
CA ASP A 21 1.14 19.53 5.61
C ASP A 21 -0.21 19.54 6.37
N PHE A 22 -1.27 20.06 5.74
CA PHE A 22 -2.61 19.97 6.31
C PHE A 22 -3.10 18.52 6.51
N ILE A 23 -2.84 17.64 5.53
CA ILE A 23 -3.19 16.21 5.64
C ILE A 23 -2.36 15.54 6.76
N GLU A 24 -1.08 15.88 6.85
CA GLU A 24 -0.18 15.38 7.92
C GLU A 24 -0.70 15.79 9.30
N GLU A 25 -1.04 17.06 9.50
CA GLU A 25 -1.58 17.58 10.77
C GLU A 25 -2.87 16.86 11.16
N TYR A 26 -3.81 16.75 10.20
CA TYR A 26 -5.09 16.04 10.44
C TYR A 26 -4.89 14.57 10.84
N ASN A 27 -4.03 13.84 10.13
CA ASN A 27 -3.76 12.44 10.42
C ASN A 27 -2.92 12.27 11.69
N SER A 28 -2.04 13.22 12.02
CA SER A 28 -1.29 13.22 13.27
C SER A 28 -2.25 13.39 14.48
N GLU A 29 -3.22 14.28 14.37
CA GLU A 29 -4.26 14.44 15.39
C GLU A 29 -5.11 13.16 15.52
N LYS A 30 -5.53 12.56 14.38
CA LYS A 30 -6.28 11.30 14.36
C LYS A 30 -5.51 10.17 15.08
N VAL A 31 -4.22 10.01 14.79
CA VAL A 31 -3.37 9.00 15.42
C VAL A 31 -3.15 9.30 16.89
N LEU A 32 -2.81 10.54 17.26
CA LEU A 32 -2.61 10.94 18.66
C LEU A 32 -3.87 10.69 19.51
N ASN A 33 -5.04 11.09 19.00
CA ASN A 33 -6.31 10.85 19.68
C ASN A 33 -6.58 9.36 19.88
N ALA A 34 -6.31 8.52 18.87
CA ALA A 34 -6.45 7.07 19.00
C ALA A 34 -5.56 6.48 20.10
N PHE A 35 -4.32 6.99 20.26
CA PHE A 35 -3.43 6.58 21.36
C PHE A 35 -3.97 7.02 22.73
N ILE A 36 -4.46 8.25 22.84
CA ILE A 36 -5.01 8.80 24.10
C ILE A 36 -6.28 8.06 24.49
N ASP A 37 -7.23 7.92 23.56
CA ASP A 37 -8.54 7.31 23.81
C ASP A 37 -8.43 5.83 24.20
N ASN A 38 -7.43 5.13 23.65
CA ASN A 38 -7.15 3.74 24.00
C ASN A 38 -6.20 3.58 25.20
N GLY A 39 -5.73 4.68 25.80
CA GLY A 39 -4.94 4.66 27.02
C GLY A 39 -3.61 3.93 26.86
N ILE A 40 -2.88 4.19 25.77
CA ILE A 40 -1.56 3.58 25.54
C ILE A 40 -0.62 3.93 26.69
N SER A 41 0.01 2.93 27.26
CA SER A 41 0.96 3.04 28.36
C SER A 41 2.17 2.13 28.13
N GLU A 42 3.24 2.32 28.90
CA GLU A 42 4.51 1.58 28.75
C GLU A 42 4.33 0.06 28.84
N VAL A 43 3.34 -0.43 29.59
CA VAL A 43 3.08 -1.87 29.71
C VAL A 43 2.68 -2.51 28.38
N HIS A 44 2.09 -1.77 27.46
CA HIS A 44 1.69 -2.25 26.13
C HIS A 44 2.88 -2.48 25.19
N PHE A 45 4.09 -2.03 25.56
CA PHE A 45 5.31 -2.34 24.82
C PHE A 45 5.89 -3.71 25.14
N ASN A 46 5.42 -4.35 26.22
CA ASN A 46 5.82 -5.70 26.56
C ASN A 46 5.31 -6.69 25.50
N SER A 47 6.04 -7.79 25.37
CA SER A 47 5.69 -8.80 24.37
C SER A 47 5.47 -10.18 25.00
N THR A 48 4.86 -11.04 24.23
CA THR A 48 4.66 -12.44 24.55
C THR A 48 5.42 -13.35 23.60
N THR A 49 5.57 -14.61 24.00
CA THR A 49 6.14 -15.72 23.23
C THR A 49 5.21 -16.92 23.26
N GLY A 50 5.53 -17.98 22.51
CA GLY A 50 4.73 -19.19 22.47
C GLY A 50 3.34 -18.97 21.88
N TYR A 51 2.30 -19.30 22.61
CA TYR A 51 0.92 -19.09 22.15
C TYR A 51 0.46 -17.63 22.16
N GLY A 52 1.10 -16.79 22.97
CA GLY A 52 0.75 -15.37 23.07
C GLY A 52 -0.63 -15.09 23.67
N TYR A 53 -1.12 -15.95 24.59
CA TYR A 53 -2.34 -15.68 25.32
C TYR A 53 -2.22 -14.40 26.17
N ASN A 54 -3.28 -13.60 26.22
CA ASN A 54 -3.35 -12.37 27.01
C ASN A 54 -2.22 -11.36 26.68
N ASP A 55 -1.86 -11.23 25.42
CA ASP A 55 -0.92 -10.19 24.96
C ASP A 55 -1.64 -8.84 24.94
N ILE A 56 -1.57 -8.13 26.07
CA ILE A 56 -2.27 -6.84 26.27
C ILE A 56 -1.77 -5.76 25.30
N GLY A 57 -0.51 -5.83 24.86
CA GLY A 57 0.04 -4.88 23.90
C GLY A 57 -0.52 -5.12 22.50
N ARG A 58 -0.54 -6.37 22.05
CA ARG A 58 -1.18 -6.78 20.79
C ARG A 58 -2.66 -6.35 20.74
N ASP A 59 -3.40 -6.67 21.78
CA ASP A 59 -4.83 -6.36 21.83
C ASP A 59 -5.06 -4.85 21.78
N LYS A 60 -4.22 -4.08 22.48
CA LYS A 60 -4.29 -2.63 22.49
C LYS A 60 -3.88 -1.99 21.16
N ILE A 61 -2.91 -2.57 20.45
CA ILE A 61 -2.58 -2.17 19.06
C ILE A 61 -3.80 -2.32 18.16
N GLU A 62 -4.52 -3.43 18.25
CA GLU A 62 -5.73 -3.65 17.47
C GLU A 62 -6.83 -2.63 17.77
N ASP A 63 -7.03 -2.25 19.06
CA ASP A 63 -7.96 -1.19 19.43
C ASP A 63 -7.57 0.17 18.80
N VAL A 64 -6.28 0.52 18.81
CA VAL A 64 -5.77 1.76 18.19
C VAL A 64 -6.01 1.76 16.68
N TYR A 65 -5.70 0.66 15.99
CA TYR A 65 -5.96 0.56 14.55
C TYR A 65 -7.45 0.64 14.23
N ALA A 66 -8.30 -0.05 14.99
CA ALA A 66 -9.76 0.04 14.83
C ALA A 66 -10.25 1.49 15.01
N SER A 67 -9.72 2.23 15.98
CA SER A 67 -10.04 3.64 16.20
C SER A 67 -9.64 4.54 15.02
N ILE A 68 -8.42 4.38 14.49
CA ILE A 68 -7.93 5.19 13.35
C ILE A 68 -8.77 4.95 12.10
N PHE A 69 -9.13 3.69 11.82
CA PHE A 69 -9.93 3.30 10.67
C PHE A 69 -11.44 3.38 10.91
N ARG A 70 -11.87 3.77 12.11
CA ARG A 70 -13.29 3.84 12.54
C ARG A 70 -14.03 2.55 12.25
N THR A 71 -13.45 1.43 12.66
CA THR A 71 -13.98 0.07 12.45
C THR A 71 -14.32 -0.61 13.77
N GLU A 72 -15.08 -1.71 13.67
CA GLU A 72 -15.49 -2.51 14.83
C GLU A 72 -14.35 -3.33 15.41
N ALA A 73 -13.39 -3.74 14.55
CA ALA A 73 -12.26 -4.58 14.94
C ALA A 73 -11.06 -4.39 14.01
N ALA A 74 -9.91 -4.81 14.51
CA ALA A 74 -8.67 -4.96 13.74
C ALA A 74 -7.99 -6.28 14.06
N LEU A 75 -7.16 -6.76 13.14
CA LEU A 75 -6.20 -7.86 13.28
C LEU A 75 -4.85 -7.33 12.81
N VAL A 76 -3.96 -7.02 13.75
CA VAL A 76 -2.65 -6.44 13.48
C VAL A 76 -1.58 -7.41 13.97
N ARG A 77 -0.88 -8.06 13.04
CA ARG A 77 -0.06 -9.23 13.39
C ARG A 77 1.31 -9.21 12.68
N CYS A 78 2.34 -9.48 13.45
CA CYS A 78 3.68 -9.77 12.91
C CYS A 78 3.76 -11.13 12.21
N GLN A 79 2.78 -12.02 12.39
CA GLN A 79 2.68 -13.30 11.70
C GLN A 79 2.32 -13.16 10.21
N PHE A 80 1.79 -12.02 9.78
CA PHE A 80 1.70 -11.74 8.35
C PHE A 80 3.09 -11.47 7.79
N ILE A 81 3.55 -12.33 6.90
CA ILE A 81 4.89 -12.20 6.29
C ILE A 81 4.95 -11.12 5.20
N SER A 82 3.79 -10.67 4.71
CA SER A 82 3.68 -9.65 3.67
C SER A 82 2.25 -9.13 3.55
N GLY A 83 2.05 -8.04 2.80
CA GLY A 83 0.72 -7.56 2.40
C GLY A 83 -0.05 -8.62 1.59
N THR A 84 0.63 -9.32 0.67
CA THR A 84 0.05 -10.43 -0.10
C THR A 84 -0.48 -11.54 0.81
N HIS A 85 0.24 -11.85 1.91
CA HIS A 85 -0.25 -12.83 2.90
C HIS A 85 -1.52 -12.34 3.62
N ALA A 86 -1.58 -11.06 3.99
CA ALA A 86 -2.78 -10.50 4.61
C ALA A 86 -3.98 -10.53 3.66
N LEU A 87 -3.80 -10.14 2.39
CA LEU A 87 -4.82 -10.23 1.34
C LEU A 87 -5.29 -11.68 1.12
N THR A 88 -4.34 -12.61 0.99
CA THR A 88 -4.62 -14.05 0.84
C THR A 88 -5.42 -14.59 2.03
N THR A 89 -5.05 -14.18 3.24
CA THR A 89 -5.78 -14.54 4.46
C THR A 89 -7.23 -14.05 4.40
N CYS A 90 -7.48 -12.83 3.92
CA CYS A 90 -8.83 -12.33 3.71
C CYS A 90 -9.60 -13.16 2.68
N PHE A 91 -9.01 -13.44 1.52
CA PHE A 91 -9.69 -14.22 0.50
C PHE A 91 -10.12 -15.59 1.03
N PHE A 92 -9.22 -16.36 1.61
CA PHE A 92 -9.55 -17.68 2.15
C PHE A 92 -10.36 -17.65 3.46
N GLY A 93 -10.33 -16.55 4.18
CA GLY A 93 -11.18 -16.33 5.37
C GLY A 93 -12.63 -16.04 5.00
N LEU A 94 -12.86 -15.28 3.94
CA LEU A 94 -14.17 -14.75 3.56
C LEU A 94 -14.90 -15.58 2.51
N LEU A 95 -14.16 -16.28 1.63
CA LEU A 95 -14.70 -17.04 0.51
C LEU A 95 -14.83 -18.53 0.84
N ARG A 96 -15.84 -19.16 0.25
CA ARG A 96 -16.11 -20.61 0.36
C ARG A 96 -16.23 -21.21 -1.04
N PRO A 97 -16.06 -22.54 -1.22
CA PRO A 97 -16.28 -23.19 -2.51
C PRO A 97 -17.64 -22.81 -3.13
N GLY A 98 -17.61 -22.38 -4.39
CA GLY A 98 -18.76 -21.86 -5.13
C GLY A 98 -18.96 -20.35 -5.04
N ASP A 99 -18.31 -19.65 -4.11
CA ASP A 99 -18.35 -18.18 -4.06
C ASP A 99 -17.60 -17.54 -5.23
N THR A 100 -17.93 -16.27 -5.51
CA THR A 100 -17.25 -15.45 -6.53
C THR A 100 -16.54 -14.28 -5.88
N LEU A 101 -15.24 -14.15 -6.19
CA LEU A 101 -14.44 -12.94 -6.02
C LEU A 101 -14.52 -12.10 -7.30
N LEU A 102 -14.94 -10.85 -7.18
CA LEU A 102 -14.98 -9.90 -8.30
C LEU A 102 -13.99 -8.76 -8.04
N SER A 103 -12.95 -8.62 -8.86
CA SER A 103 -12.13 -7.40 -8.87
C SER A 103 -12.76 -6.37 -9.79
N ILE A 104 -12.92 -5.12 -9.32
CA ILE A 104 -13.51 -4.02 -10.12
C ILE A 104 -12.51 -2.89 -10.40
N SER A 105 -11.26 -3.09 -10.02
CA SER A 105 -10.13 -2.21 -10.33
C SER A 105 -9.19 -2.77 -11.40
N GLY A 106 -9.68 -3.76 -12.16
CA GLY A 106 -8.90 -4.55 -13.10
C GLY A 106 -8.21 -5.74 -12.44
N LYS A 107 -7.17 -6.27 -13.08
CA LYS A 107 -6.36 -7.36 -12.53
C LYS A 107 -5.69 -6.89 -11.24
N PRO A 108 -5.79 -7.67 -10.14
CA PRO A 108 -5.05 -7.40 -8.91
C PRO A 108 -3.53 -7.50 -9.10
N TYR A 109 -2.79 -7.07 -8.07
CA TYR A 109 -1.33 -7.05 -8.10
C TYR A 109 -0.72 -8.42 -8.44
N ASP A 110 0.36 -8.42 -9.21
CA ASP A 110 0.96 -9.62 -9.83
C ASP A 110 1.25 -10.76 -8.83
N THR A 111 1.61 -10.45 -7.58
CA THR A 111 1.84 -11.48 -6.54
C THR A 111 0.58 -12.26 -6.15
N LEU A 112 -0.60 -11.82 -6.56
CA LEU A 112 -1.88 -12.52 -6.35
C LEU A 112 -2.23 -13.48 -7.50
N ASP A 113 -1.47 -13.51 -8.59
CA ASP A 113 -1.74 -14.37 -9.74
C ASP A 113 -1.82 -15.86 -9.35
N SER A 114 -0.85 -16.34 -8.61
CA SER A 114 -0.85 -17.71 -8.09
C SER A 114 -1.91 -17.93 -7.02
N VAL A 115 -2.25 -16.92 -6.24
CA VAL A 115 -3.30 -17.00 -5.21
C VAL A 115 -4.67 -17.16 -5.86
N ILE A 116 -4.95 -16.38 -6.90
CA ILE A 116 -6.21 -16.43 -7.65
C ILE A 116 -6.27 -17.71 -8.49
N GLY A 117 -5.15 -18.08 -9.11
CA GLY A 117 -5.03 -19.28 -9.95
C GLY A 117 -5.06 -18.96 -11.43
N PHE A 118 -4.42 -17.83 -11.86
CA PHE A 118 -4.17 -17.55 -13.28
C PHE A 118 -3.14 -18.52 -13.87
N ASN A 119 -2.24 -19.01 -13.03
CA ASN A 119 -1.36 -20.14 -13.30
C ASN A 119 -1.82 -21.36 -12.47
N ASP A 120 -1.48 -22.56 -12.91
CA ASP A 120 -1.90 -23.79 -12.24
C ASP A 120 -1.18 -23.98 -10.91
N ASN A 121 -1.81 -23.50 -9.84
CA ASN A 121 -1.35 -23.68 -8.47
C ASN A 121 -2.42 -24.44 -7.65
N PRO A 122 -2.10 -25.61 -7.06
CA PRO A 122 -3.07 -26.41 -6.30
C PRO A 122 -3.53 -25.75 -5.00
N SER A 123 -2.88 -24.68 -4.55
CA SER A 123 -3.25 -23.88 -3.38
C SER A 123 -4.01 -22.61 -3.73
N SER A 124 -4.42 -22.43 -4.99
CA SER A 124 -5.13 -21.23 -5.47
C SER A 124 -6.61 -21.22 -5.12
N LEU A 125 -7.25 -20.07 -5.18
CA LEU A 125 -8.71 -19.93 -5.05
C LEU A 125 -9.45 -20.82 -6.06
N LYS A 126 -8.97 -20.85 -7.32
CA LYS A 126 -9.52 -21.69 -8.39
C LYS A 126 -9.47 -23.18 -8.01
N ALA A 127 -8.38 -23.66 -7.43
CA ALA A 127 -8.23 -25.05 -6.99
C ALA A 127 -9.19 -25.41 -5.84
N TYR A 128 -9.60 -24.41 -5.04
CA TYR A 128 -10.61 -24.54 -3.99
C TYR A 128 -12.03 -24.26 -4.49
N ASN A 129 -12.25 -24.28 -5.82
CA ASN A 129 -13.55 -24.04 -6.45
C ASN A 129 -14.17 -22.69 -6.08
N ILE A 130 -13.34 -21.65 -5.98
CA ILE A 130 -13.75 -20.26 -5.83
C ILE A 130 -13.61 -19.60 -7.19
N ASN A 131 -14.68 -18.93 -7.63
CA ASN A 131 -14.71 -18.28 -8.94
C ASN A 131 -14.06 -16.91 -8.85
N TYR A 132 -13.41 -16.49 -9.94
CA TYR A 132 -12.86 -15.16 -10.11
C TYR A 132 -13.43 -14.50 -11.38
N SER A 133 -13.72 -13.21 -11.25
CA SER A 133 -14.06 -12.34 -12.38
C SER A 133 -13.45 -10.96 -12.16
N GLN A 134 -13.28 -10.20 -13.25
CA GLN A 134 -12.81 -8.83 -13.14
C GLN A 134 -13.57 -7.89 -14.07
N ILE A 135 -13.59 -6.62 -13.70
CA ILE A 135 -14.06 -5.49 -14.50
C ILE A 135 -12.97 -4.44 -14.47
N ASP A 136 -12.49 -4.05 -15.66
CA ASP A 136 -11.44 -3.07 -15.78
C ASP A 136 -11.98 -1.65 -15.60
N LEU A 137 -11.12 -0.74 -15.16
CA LEU A 137 -11.42 0.69 -15.12
C LEU A 137 -11.57 1.24 -16.55
N VAL A 138 -12.36 2.30 -16.69
CA VAL A 138 -12.50 3.08 -17.92
C VAL A 138 -12.15 4.53 -17.59
N ASP A 139 -11.21 5.11 -18.33
CA ASP A 139 -10.74 6.49 -18.14
C ASP A 139 -10.33 6.78 -16.69
N ASN A 140 -9.58 5.85 -16.06
CA ASN A 140 -9.16 5.91 -14.65
C ASN A 140 -10.30 5.97 -13.62
N ASP A 141 -11.54 5.62 -13.99
CA ASP A 141 -12.68 5.50 -13.06
C ASP A 141 -13.33 4.11 -13.17
N PHE A 142 -14.17 3.77 -12.21
CA PHE A 142 -14.93 2.52 -12.22
C PHE A 142 -15.91 2.45 -13.40
N ASN A 143 -16.00 1.29 -14.01
CA ASN A 143 -17.03 1.03 -15.03
C ASN A 143 -18.38 0.74 -14.36
N TYR A 144 -19.06 1.79 -13.92
CA TYR A 144 -20.32 1.70 -13.15
C TYR A 144 -21.41 0.91 -13.87
N ASN A 145 -21.49 1.00 -15.21
CA ASN A 145 -22.49 0.27 -16.00
C ASN A 145 -22.18 -1.22 -16.00
N SER A 146 -20.95 -1.62 -16.32
CA SER A 146 -20.54 -3.02 -16.30
C SER A 146 -20.64 -3.64 -14.90
N ILE A 147 -20.33 -2.89 -13.83
CA ILE A 147 -20.52 -3.33 -12.46
C ILE A 147 -21.98 -3.61 -12.17
N ARG A 148 -22.88 -2.68 -12.53
CA ARG A 148 -24.33 -2.85 -12.35
C ARG A 148 -24.85 -4.06 -13.10
N ASP A 149 -24.51 -4.19 -14.37
CA ASP A 149 -24.94 -5.28 -15.22
C ASP A 149 -24.44 -6.64 -14.71
N TYR A 150 -23.18 -6.70 -14.30
CA TYR A 150 -22.61 -7.92 -13.72
C TYR A 150 -23.31 -8.33 -12.44
N LEU A 151 -23.49 -7.42 -11.49
CA LEU A 151 -24.13 -7.68 -10.20
C LEU A 151 -25.62 -7.99 -10.32
N SER A 152 -26.30 -7.52 -11.37
CA SER A 152 -27.71 -7.85 -11.65
C SER A 152 -27.89 -9.29 -12.16
N ASN A 153 -26.84 -9.88 -12.74
CA ASN A 153 -26.92 -11.20 -13.37
C ASN A 153 -26.08 -12.27 -12.66
N ASN A 154 -25.23 -11.90 -11.73
CA ASN A 154 -24.30 -12.81 -11.07
C ASN A 154 -24.29 -12.62 -9.55
N LYS A 155 -24.14 -13.73 -8.82
CA LYS A 155 -23.98 -13.69 -7.38
C LYS A 155 -22.51 -13.49 -7.03
N VAL A 156 -22.21 -12.44 -6.29
CA VAL A 156 -20.86 -12.07 -5.85
C VAL A 156 -20.80 -12.10 -4.32
N LYS A 157 -19.78 -12.72 -3.76
CA LYS A 157 -19.56 -12.73 -2.30
C LYS A 157 -18.65 -11.61 -1.85
N VAL A 158 -17.50 -11.42 -2.52
CA VAL A 158 -16.52 -10.40 -2.21
C VAL A 158 -16.21 -9.60 -3.46
N ILE A 159 -16.26 -8.28 -3.35
CA ILE A 159 -15.68 -7.35 -4.31
C ILE A 159 -14.35 -6.86 -3.74
N GLU A 160 -13.29 -7.05 -4.51
CA GLU A 160 -11.96 -6.55 -4.22
C GLU A 160 -11.69 -5.28 -5.03
N ILE A 161 -11.07 -4.29 -4.37
CA ILE A 161 -10.61 -3.04 -4.99
C ILE A 161 -9.18 -2.79 -4.55
N GLN A 162 -8.24 -2.88 -5.47
CA GLN A 162 -6.87 -2.42 -5.28
C GLN A 162 -6.79 -0.93 -5.56
N ARG A 163 -6.49 -0.12 -4.53
CA ARG A 163 -6.40 1.34 -4.66
C ARG A 163 -5.15 1.79 -5.42
N SER A 164 -3.99 1.29 -5.03
CA SER A 164 -2.73 1.65 -5.69
C SER A 164 -2.64 1.08 -7.11
N LYS A 165 -1.81 1.71 -7.93
CA LYS A 165 -1.68 1.33 -9.35
C LYS A 165 -0.90 0.04 -9.59
N GLY A 166 -0.11 -0.46 -8.63
CA GLY A 166 0.82 -1.57 -8.89
C GLY A 166 1.78 -1.22 -10.03
N TYR A 167 2.15 -2.19 -10.85
CA TYR A 167 2.95 -1.99 -12.07
C TYR A 167 2.09 -1.65 -13.30
N SER A 168 1.04 -0.87 -13.12
CA SER A 168 0.18 -0.42 -14.21
C SER A 168 0.36 1.08 -14.50
N THR A 169 -0.20 1.51 -15.62
CA THR A 169 -0.18 2.92 -16.06
C THR A 169 -1.42 3.70 -15.58
N ARG A 170 -2.42 3.00 -14.99
CA ARG A 170 -3.62 3.66 -14.46
C ARG A 170 -3.29 4.57 -13.28
N GLU A 171 -4.17 5.48 -12.99
CA GLU A 171 -4.11 6.25 -11.76
C GLU A 171 -4.49 5.41 -10.54
N SER A 172 -4.01 5.80 -9.37
CA SER A 172 -4.45 5.25 -8.10
C SER A 172 -5.82 5.82 -7.73
N ILE A 173 -6.63 5.03 -7.01
CA ILE A 173 -8.05 5.31 -6.81
C ILE A 173 -8.26 6.15 -5.55
N GLY A 174 -8.79 7.38 -5.73
CA GLY A 174 -9.12 8.29 -4.65
C GLY A 174 -10.36 7.87 -3.84
N ILE A 175 -10.46 8.42 -2.64
CA ILE A 175 -11.54 8.10 -1.68
C ILE A 175 -12.93 8.43 -2.23
N ASP A 176 -13.07 9.51 -2.98
CA ASP A 176 -14.37 9.92 -3.55
C ASP A 176 -14.89 8.89 -4.58
N LYS A 177 -14.00 8.32 -5.41
CA LYS A 177 -14.34 7.24 -6.34
C LYS A 177 -14.74 5.98 -5.59
N ILE A 178 -14.00 5.65 -4.50
CA ILE A 178 -14.31 4.52 -3.61
C ILE A 178 -15.70 4.70 -2.99
N GLU A 179 -16.00 5.86 -2.40
CA GLU A 179 -17.30 6.14 -1.81
C GLU A 179 -18.44 5.95 -2.81
N LYS A 180 -18.27 6.49 -4.02
CA LYS A 180 -19.27 6.43 -5.09
C LYS A 180 -19.55 4.99 -5.54
N VAL A 181 -18.51 4.18 -5.74
CA VAL A 181 -18.69 2.79 -6.18
C VAL A 181 -19.27 1.92 -5.07
N ILE A 182 -18.88 2.12 -3.81
CA ILE A 182 -19.47 1.41 -2.67
C ILE A 182 -20.97 1.71 -2.56
N LYS A 183 -21.40 2.98 -2.70
CA LYS A 183 -22.83 3.34 -2.71
C LYS A 183 -23.58 2.60 -3.81
N LEU A 184 -23.03 2.48 -5.01
CA LEU A 184 -23.63 1.69 -6.09
C LEU A 184 -23.75 0.22 -5.68
N ILE A 185 -22.67 -0.43 -5.26
CA ILE A 185 -22.65 -1.84 -4.88
C ILE A 185 -23.70 -2.13 -3.80
N LYS A 186 -23.69 -1.32 -2.72
CA LYS A 186 -24.62 -1.50 -1.59
C LYS A 186 -26.08 -1.17 -1.92
N SER A 187 -26.33 -0.39 -2.97
CA SER A 187 -27.69 -0.17 -3.48
C SER A 187 -28.25 -1.39 -4.22
N ILE A 188 -27.38 -2.26 -4.76
CA ILE A 188 -27.77 -3.47 -5.49
C ILE A 188 -27.89 -4.65 -4.51
N ASP A 189 -26.84 -4.93 -3.73
CA ASP A 189 -26.86 -5.95 -2.69
C ASP A 189 -26.00 -5.52 -1.49
N LYS A 190 -26.65 -5.36 -0.34
CA LYS A 190 -25.99 -4.96 0.93
C LYS A 190 -25.09 -6.04 1.52
N ASN A 191 -25.28 -7.32 1.09
CA ASN A 191 -24.54 -8.45 1.62
C ASN A 191 -23.20 -8.68 0.92
N ILE A 192 -22.95 -8.04 -0.21
CA ILE A 192 -21.65 -8.09 -0.88
C ILE A 192 -20.61 -7.45 0.05
N ILE A 193 -19.55 -8.19 0.34
CA ILE A 193 -18.42 -7.68 1.12
C ILE A 193 -17.53 -6.84 0.20
N VAL A 194 -17.33 -5.57 0.52
CA VAL A 194 -16.38 -4.70 -0.18
C VAL A 194 -15.08 -4.67 0.58
N MET A 195 -14.06 -5.28 -0.02
CA MET A 195 -12.71 -5.40 0.51
C MET A 195 -11.75 -4.47 -0.26
N ILE A 196 -10.96 -3.72 0.47
CA ILE A 196 -9.99 -2.77 -0.11
C ILE A 196 -8.56 -3.22 0.19
N ASP A 197 -7.75 -3.41 -0.84
CA ASP A 197 -6.30 -3.36 -0.72
C ASP A 197 -5.86 -1.89 -0.63
N ASN A 198 -5.42 -1.49 0.57
CA ASN A 198 -5.06 -0.12 0.90
C ASN A 198 -3.54 0.14 0.87
N CYS A 199 -2.75 -0.86 0.50
CA CYS A 199 -1.28 -0.71 0.41
C CYS A 199 -0.89 0.56 -0.35
N TYR A 200 0.04 1.35 0.21
CA TYR A 200 0.53 2.65 -0.29
C TYR A 200 -0.43 3.83 -0.16
N CYS A 201 -1.68 3.60 0.24
CA CYS A 201 -2.73 4.61 0.24
C CYS A 201 -3.13 5.09 1.63
N GLU A 202 -2.64 4.44 2.69
CA GLU A 202 -2.94 4.76 4.07
C GLU A 202 -2.41 6.17 4.43
N LEU A 203 -3.22 6.96 5.09
CA LEU A 203 -2.91 8.31 5.56
C LEU A 203 -2.55 9.32 4.45
N VAL A 204 -2.80 8.97 3.17
CA VAL A 204 -2.59 9.86 2.02
C VAL A 204 -3.70 10.91 1.90
N SER A 205 -4.85 10.64 2.50
CA SER A 205 -5.97 11.57 2.62
C SER A 205 -6.49 11.63 4.06
N THR A 206 -7.44 12.51 4.33
CA THR A 206 -8.04 12.65 5.67
C THR A 206 -9.01 11.51 6.02
N LYS A 207 -9.47 10.74 5.03
CA LYS A 207 -10.39 9.61 5.20
C LYS A 207 -9.77 8.32 4.72
N GLU A 208 -10.09 7.23 5.42
CA GLU A 208 -9.78 5.86 5.03
C GLU A 208 -10.99 5.19 4.35
N PRO A 209 -10.80 4.11 3.57
CA PRO A 209 -11.89 3.45 2.85
C PRO A 209 -13.04 2.97 3.73
N THR A 210 -12.77 2.57 4.96
CA THR A 210 -13.77 2.14 5.93
C THR A 210 -14.69 3.27 6.38
N GLU A 211 -14.18 4.51 6.39
CA GLU A 211 -14.97 5.71 6.72
C GLU A 211 -15.97 6.08 5.62
N VAL A 212 -15.83 5.50 4.43
CA VAL A 212 -16.73 5.71 3.28
C VAL A 212 -17.51 4.45 2.89
N GLY A 213 -17.50 3.42 3.75
CA GLY A 213 -18.38 2.27 3.65
C GLY A 213 -17.75 0.96 3.22
N ALA A 214 -16.43 0.85 3.09
CA ALA A 214 -15.77 -0.44 2.91
C ALA A 214 -16.01 -1.34 4.14
N ASP A 215 -16.27 -2.62 3.89
CA ASP A 215 -16.53 -3.58 4.97
C ASP A 215 -15.24 -4.07 5.63
N ILE A 216 -14.15 -4.12 4.85
CA ILE A 216 -12.85 -4.59 5.31
C ILE A 216 -11.74 -3.91 4.49
N CYS A 217 -10.65 -3.57 5.16
CA CYS A 217 -9.49 -2.93 4.57
C CYS A 217 -8.22 -3.65 5.02
N VAL A 218 -7.26 -3.82 4.11
CA VAL A 218 -6.09 -4.68 4.29
C VAL A 218 -4.84 -3.95 3.84
N GLY A 219 -3.72 -4.17 4.53
CA GLY A 219 -2.44 -3.65 4.11
C GLY A 219 -1.24 -4.24 4.83
N SER A 220 -0.08 -3.67 4.57
CA SER A 220 1.21 -4.12 5.08
C SER A 220 1.78 -3.17 6.12
N LEU A 221 2.39 -3.72 7.17
CA LEU A 221 3.06 -2.91 8.21
C LEU A 221 4.47 -2.45 7.82
N ILE A 222 5.05 -2.96 6.74
CA ILE A 222 6.34 -2.44 6.23
C ILE A 222 6.16 -1.33 5.19
N LYS A 223 4.92 -0.84 5.02
CA LYS A 223 4.55 0.29 4.16
C LYS A 223 4.14 1.49 5.01
N ASN A 224 3.15 2.26 4.56
CA ASN A 224 2.75 3.54 5.15
C ASN A 224 2.61 3.50 6.68
N LEU A 225 1.79 2.59 7.20
CA LEU A 225 1.50 2.52 8.64
C LEU A 225 2.66 2.05 9.52
N GLY A 226 3.66 1.45 8.91
CA GLY A 226 4.87 1.07 9.64
C GLY A 226 5.84 2.21 9.91
N GLY A 227 5.62 3.39 9.30
CA GLY A 227 6.42 4.61 9.55
C GLY A 227 7.92 4.41 9.41
N ALA A 228 8.36 3.43 8.59
CA ALA A 228 9.75 3.01 8.43
C ALA A 228 10.41 2.46 9.72
N ILE A 229 9.62 2.08 10.71
CA ILE A 229 10.07 1.51 11.99
C ILE A 229 9.67 0.04 12.10
N THR A 230 8.42 -0.29 11.73
CA THR A 230 7.91 -1.66 11.84
C THR A 230 8.65 -2.58 10.87
N SER A 231 9.19 -3.68 11.39
CA SER A 231 10.07 -4.57 10.63
C SER A 231 9.33 -5.69 9.91
N ASN A 232 8.08 -5.98 10.25
CA ASN A 232 7.28 -7.06 9.66
C ASN A 232 5.81 -6.92 10.01
N GLY A 233 4.95 -7.56 9.24
CA GLY A 233 3.54 -7.72 9.57
C GLY A 233 2.57 -7.16 8.56
N GLY A 234 1.30 -7.30 8.89
CA GLY A 234 0.17 -6.79 8.14
C GLY A 234 -0.99 -6.43 9.06
N TYR A 235 -1.97 -5.76 8.49
CA TYR A 235 -3.20 -5.42 9.20
C TYR A 235 -4.44 -5.73 8.37
N ILE A 236 -5.51 -6.05 9.06
CA ILE A 236 -6.86 -6.21 8.53
C ILE A 236 -7.78 -5.45 9.48
N VAL A 237 -8.56 -4.50 8.98
CA VAL A 237 -9.50 -3.71 9.77
C VAL A 237 -10.88 -3.72 9.13
N GLY A 238 -11.95 -3.76 9.92
CA GLY A 238 -13.29 -3.80 9.35
C GLY A 238 -14.36 -4.25 10.34
N LYS A 239 -15.43 -4.82 9.80
CA LYS A 239 -16.49 -5.42 10.58
C LYS A 239 -15.96 -6.57 11.42
N LYS A 240 -16.38 -6.63 12.68
CA LYS A 240 -15.88 -7.61 13.65
C LYS A 240 -16.00 -9.05 13.15
N GLU A 241 -17.16 -9.41 12.63
CA GLU A 241 -17.42 -10.77 12.09
C GLU A 241 -16.44 -11.16 10.97
N LEU A 242 -16.06 -10.21 10.09
CA LEU A 242 -15.14 -10.47 8.98
C LEU A 242 -13.70 -10.57 9.47
N VAL A 243 -13.32 -9.72 10.41
CA VAL A 243 -11.99 -9.75 11.04
C VAL A 243 -11.78 -11.06 11.81
N GLU A 244 -12.79 -11.57 12.49
CA GLU A 244 -12.73 -12.85 13.20
C GLU A 244 -12.54 -14.03 12.23
N LEU A 245 -13.24 -14.05 11.08
CA LEU A 245 -13.03 -15.07 10.05
C LEU A 245 -11.59 -15.04 9.49
N CYS A 246 -11.02 -13.86 9.33
CA CYS A 246 -9.63 -13.70 8.91
C CYS A 246 -8.65 -14.16 9.99
N ALA A 247 -8.94 -13.92 11.26
CA ALA A 247 -8.12 -14.37 12.38
C ALA A 247 -8.14 -15.90 12.52
N ASP A 248 -9.30 -16.52 12.35
CA ASP A 248 -9.43 -17.99 12.29
C ASP A 248 -8.63 -18.57 11.10
N ARG A 249 -8.57 -17.85 9.98
CA ARG A 249 -7.79 -18.30 8.82
C ARG A 249 -6.28 -18.11 9.02
N LEU A 250 -5.86 -17.02 9.65
CA LEU A 250 -4.44 -16.76 9.95
C LEU A 250 -3.90 -17.78 10.96
N ASN A 251 -4.66 -18.03 12.00
CA ASN A 251 -4.30 -18.92 13.10
C ASN A 251 -5.00 -20.28 12.93
N VAL A 252 -5.94 -20.58 13.82
CA VAL A 252 -6.73 -21.82 13.77
C VAL A 252 -8.18 -21.51 14.12
N PRO A 253 -9.17 -22.10 13.43
CA PRO A 253 -10.57 -21.98 13.81
C PRO A 253 -10.79 -22.32 15.29
N GLY A 254 -11.46 -21.41 16.00
CA GLY A 254 -11.72 -21.50 17.43
C GLY A 254 -10.64 -20.95 18.35
N GLN A 255 -9.48 -20.57 17.83
CA GLN A 255 -8.46 -19.79 18.56
C GLN A 255 -8.41 -18.32 18.09
N GLY A 256 -8.61 -18.10 16.79
CA GLY A 256 -8.78 -16.78 16.20
C GLY A 256 -7.82 -15.73 16.73
N ARG A 257 -8.35 -14.64 17.25
CA ARG A 257 -7.58 -13.50 17.77
C ARG A 257 -6.89 -13.74 19.12
N GLU A 258 -7.28 -14.80 19.87
CA GLU A 258 -6.78 -15.05 21.23
C GLU A 258 -5.32 -15.53 21.27
N VAL A 259 -4.75 -15.93 20.12
CA VAL A 259 -3.39 -16.45 19.98
C VAL A 259 -2.57 -15.58 19.02
N GLY A 260 -1.27 -15.80 19.04
CA GLY A 260 -0.29 -15.09 18.20
C GLY A 260 0.60 -14.18 19.05
N PRO A 261 1.82 -14.62 19.36
CA PRO A 261 2.74 -13.84 20.19
C PRO A 261 3.24 -12.62 19.45
N SER A 262 3.46 -11.53 20.16
CA SER A 262 3.95 -10.28 19.56
C SER A 262 5.46 -10.27 19.27
N LEU A 263 6.25 -11.16 19.85
CA LEU A 263 7.66 -11.37 19.53
C LEU A 263 8.50 -10.07 19.51
N ASN A 264 8.35 -9.23 20.51
CA ASN A 264 8.98 -7.91 20.65
C ASN A 264 8.59 -6.88 19.57
N GLN A 265 7.48 -7.09 18.83
CA GLN A 265 7.07 -6.16 17.78
C GLN A 265 6.14 -5.04 18.28
N ASN A 266 5.50 -5.17 19.45
CA ASN A 266 4.51 -4.22 19.95
C ASN A 266 5.03 -2.77 19.96
N ARG A 267 6.22 -2.54 20.48
CA ARG A 267 6.87 -1.21 20.50
C ARG A 267 7.03 -0.66 19.08
N TYR A 268 7.61 -1.46 18.17
CA TYR A 268 7.89 -1.01 16.80
C TYR A 268 6.62 -0.74 16.00
N ILE A 269 5.56 -1.50 16.22
CA ILE A 269 4.26 -1.26 15.56
C ILE A 269 3.65 0.05 16.05
N LEU A 270 3.67 0.31 17.37
CA LEU A 270 3.14 1.56 17.94
C LEU A 270 3.99 2.78 17.55
N GLU A 271 5.32 2.68 17.64
CA GLU A 271 6.22 3.77 17.23
C GLU A 271 6.07 4.06 15.73
N GLY A 272 6.05 3.02 14.90
CA GLY A 272 5.87 3.16 13.46
C GLY A 272 4.54 3.84 13.11
N LEU A 273 3.44 3.42 13.73
CA LEU A 273 2.14 4.03 13.55
C LEU A 273 2.12 5.50 13.97
N TYR A 274 2.77 5.83 15.10
CA TYR A 274 2.86 7.21 15.59
C TYR A 274 3.63 8.12 14.61
N PHE A 275 4.68 7.62 13.98
CA PHE A 275 5.45 8.37 12.99
C PHE A 275 4.83 8.34 11.58
N ALA A 276 3.90 7.44 11.31
CA ALA A 276 3.37 7.21 9.97
C ALA A 276 2.82 8.48 9.28
N PRO A 277 2.04 9.38 9.93
CA PRO A 277 1.56 10.59 9.26
C PRO A 277 2.69 11.46 8.69
N MET A 278 3.73 11.70 9.50
CA MET A 278 4.91 12.47 9.10
C MET A 278 5.68 11.79 7.96
N VAL A 279 5.88 10.47 8.05
CA VAL A 279 6.64 9.73 7.03
C VAL A 279 5.87 9.67 5.71
N VAL A 280 4.54 9.48 5.74
CA VAL A 280 3.69 9.52 4.55
C VAL A 280 3.71 10.91 3.90
N ALA A 281 3.63 11.98 4.68
CA ALA A 281 3.75 13.34 4.15
C ALA A 281 5.11 13.60 3.49
N ASN A 282 6.20 13.13 4.10
CA ASN A 282 7.53 13.22 3.49
C ASN A 282 7.64 12.40 2.19
N ALA A 283 7.00 11.22 2.14
CA ALA A 283 6.92 10.40 0.93
C ALA A 283 6.15 11.13 -0.19
N LEU A 284 4.99 11.71 0.12
CA LEU A 284 4.20 12.50 -0.83
C LEU A 284 4.97 13.70 -1.36
N LYS A 285 5.60 14.49 -0.48
CA LYS A 285 6.42 15.64 -0.89
C LYS A 285 7.60 15.20 -1.78
N THR A 286 8.20 14.05 -1.50
CA THR A 286 9.28 13.49 -2.32
C THR A 286 8.76 13.07 -3.69
N ALA A 287 7.59 12.43 -3.76
CA ALA A 287 6.94 12.06 -5.01
C ALA A 287 6.58 13.28 -5.87
N VAL A 288 5.99 14.31 -5.26
CA VAL A 288 5.69 15.61 -5.92
C VAL A 288 6.96 16.28 -6.46
N TYR A 289 8.02 16.30 -5.65
CA TYR A 289 9.31 16.86 -6.05
C TYR A 289 9.93 16.10 -7.23
N THR A 290 9.86 14.78 -7.20
CA THR A 290 10.34 13.93 -8.29
C THR A 290 9.57 14.20 -9.58
N ALA A 291 8.23 14.22 -9.51
CA ALA A 291 7.39 14.56 -10.66
C ALA A 291 7.76 15.93 -11.25
N TYR A 292 7.86 16.95 -10.40
CA TYR A 292 8.22 18.30 -10.81
C TYR A 292 9.54 18.35 -11.60
N LEU A 293 10.59 17.73 -11.09
CA LEU A 293 11.89 17.73 -11.76
C LEU A 293 11.85 17.00 -13.10
N PHE A 294 11.22 15.83 -13.16
CA PHE A 294 11.13 15.06 -14.40
C PHE A 294 10.27 15.75 -15.45
N GLU A 295 9.15 16.38 -15.07
CA GLU A 295 8.36 17.21 -16.00
C GLU A 295 9.18 18.39 -16.56
N LYS A 296 9.94 19.08 -15.70
CA LYS A 296 10.83 20.18 -16.15
C LYS A 296 11.96 19.69 -17.07
N LEU A 297 12.36 18.44 -16.94
CA LEU A 297 13.35 17.80 -17.82
C LEU A 297 12.74 17.22 -19.10
N GLY A 298 11.41 17.28 -19.26
CA GLY A 298 10.71 16.85 -20.47
C GLY A 298 10.33 15.36 -20.49
N TYR A 299 10.30 14.69 -19.33
CA TYR A 299 9.79 13.32 -19.22
C TYR A 299 8.31 13.30 -18.89
N ASP A 300 7.65 12.24 -19.31
CA ASP A 300 6.31 11.93 -18.87
C ASP A 300 6.31 11.30 -17.47
N VAL A 301 5.37 11.73 -16.63
CA VAL A 301 5.20 11.24 -15.27
C VAL A 301 3.71 11.03 -14.94
N SER A 302 3.42 10.15 -13.98
CA SER A 302 2.06 9.96 -13.48
C SER A 302 2.09 9.58 -11.98
N PRO A 303 1.39 10.34 -11.11
CA PRO A 303 0.71 11.61 -11.35
C PRO A 303 1.68 12.74 -11.73
N LYS A 304 1.17 13.82 -12.30
CA LYS A 304 1.93 15.07 -12.45
C LYS A 304 2.16 15.72 -11.08
N TYR A 305 3.09 16.66 -11.02
CA TYR A 305 3.42 17.26 -9.72
C TYR A 305 2.24 18.01 -9.08
N ASN A 306 1.30 18.52 -9.86
CA ASN A 306 0.13 19.27 -9.43
C ASN A 306 -1.19 18.45 -9.41
N ASP A 307 -1.14 17.17 -9.74
CA ASP A 307 -2.30 16.29 -9.67
C ASP A 307 -2.58 15.85 -8.22
N ASP A 308 -3.85 15.59 -7.92
CA ASP A 308 -4.23 14.95 -6.66
C ASP A 308 -3.65 13.53 -6.60
N ARG A 309 -3.26 13.12 -5.39
CA ARG A 309 -2.63 11.82 -5.15
C ARG A 309 -3.48 10.94 -4.25
N ALA A 310 -3.59 9.67 -4.62
CA ALA A 310 -4.29 8.66 -3.84
C ALA A 310 -3.34 7.60 -3.24
N ASP A 311 -2.05 7.67 -3.58
CA ASP A 311 -0.96 6.86 -3.02
C ASP A 311 0.38 7.62 -3.01
N ILE A 312 1.42 6.96 -2.50
CA ILE A 312 2.79 7.52 -2.43
C ILE A 312 3.65 7.16 -3.65
N VAL A 313 3.07 6.54 -4.69
CA VAL A 313 3.83 6.05 -5.85
C VAL A 313 3.96 7.13 -6.92
N GLN A 314 5.18 7.31 -7.43
CA GLN A 314 5.49 8.18 -8.57
C GLN A 314 6.01 7.36 -9.73
N ASN A 315 5.28 7.35 -10.84
CA ASN A 315 5.74 6.76 -12.10
C ASN A 315 6.56 7.78 -12.90
N ILE A 316 7.68 7.32 -13.44
CA ILE A 316 8.53 8.08 -14.38
C ILE A 316 8.67 7.21 -15.63
N ILE A 317 8.27 7.74 -16.78
CA ILE A 317 8.23 7.01 -18.05
C ILE A 317 9.48 7.35 -18.85
N PHE A 318 10.39 6.37 -19.01
CA PHE A 318 11.68 6.59 -19.68
C PHE A 318 11.67 6.27 -21.16
N ASN A 319 10.74 5.43 -21.62
CA ASN A 319 10.64 4.94 -23.01
C ASN A 319 11.87 4.14 -23.52
N ASN A 320 12.87 3.90 -22.68
CA ASN A 320 14.01 3.02 -22.98
C ASN A 320 14.51 2.33 -21.70
N GLU A 321 15.11 1.16 -21.88
CA GLU A 321 15.58 0.29 -20.81
C GLU A 321 16.75 0.90 -20.03
N ASN A 322 17.70 1.52 -20.75
CA ASN A 322 18.93 2.03 -20.14
C ASN A 322 18.65 3.16 -19.14
N ASP A 323 17.78 4.11 -19.50
CA ASP A 323 17.44 5.23 -18.62
C ASP A 323 16.70 4.73 -17.35
N LEU A 324 15.81 3.74 -17.49
CA LEU A 324 15.19 3.07 -16.35
C LEU A 324 16.25 2.48 -15.41
N ILE A 325 17.15 1.67 -15.95
CA ILE A 325 18.21 0.99 -15.17
C ILE A 325 19.11 2.02 -14.49
N GLU A 326 19.58 3.05 -15.20
CA GLU A 326 20.49 4.05 -14.65
C GLU A 326 19.85 4.93 -13.58
N TYR A 327 18.55 5.25 -13.73
CA TYR A 327 17.83 5.97 -12.68
C TYR A 327 17.68 5.13 -11.41
N VAL A 328 17.23 3.88 -11.54
CA VAL A 328 17.05 2.97 -10.39
C VAL A 328 18.40 2.70 -9.70
N ARG A 329 19.49 2.51 -10.48
CA ARG A 329 20.85 2.44 -9.93
C ARG A 329 21.25 3.74 -9.22
N GLY A 330 20.85 4.88 -9.74
CA GLY A 330 21.08 6.18 -9.11
C GLY A 330 20.44 6.27 -7.72
N ILE A 331 19.23 5.74 -7.55
CA ILE A 331 18.58 5.62 -6.23
C ILE A 331 19.37 4.68 -5.33
N GLN A 332 19.77 3.48 -5.81
CA GLN A 332 20.53 2.51 -5.02
C GLN A 332 21.87 3.05 -4.53
N TYR A 333 22.66 3.67 -5.38
CA TYR A 333 23.97 4.23 -5.04
C TYR A 333 23.91 5.41 -4.05
N ASN A 334 22.73 6.00 -3.87
CA ASN A 334 22.50 7.06 -2.89
C ASN A 334 21.61 6.61 -1.73
N SER A 335 21.31 5.33 -1.64
CA SER A 335 20.58 4.76 -0.51
C SER A 335 21.46 4.62 0.72
N LYS A 336 20.82 4.53 1.89
CA LYS A 336 21.50 4.44 3.19
C LYS A 336 22.07 3.07 3.51
N VAL A 337 21.55 2.04 2.84
CA VAL A 337 21.99 0.64 2.96
C VAL A 337 22.41 0.16 1.57
N ASP A 338 23.46 -0.63 1.50
CA ASP A 338 23.98 -1.25 0.27
C ASP A 338 24.24 -0.28 -0.90
N SER A 339 24.65 0.95 -0.58
CA SER A 339 24.95 1.96 -1.62
C SER A 339 26.11 1.57 -2.54
N GLY A 340 26.97 0.63 -2.14
CA GLY A 340 28.05 0.08 -2.97
C GLY A 340 27.61 -1.06 -3.90
N ALA A 341 26.37 -1.53 -3.80
CA ALA A 341 25.90 -2.66 -4.59
C ALA A 341 25.50 -2.22 -6.01
N THR A 342 26.02 -2.94 -7.02
CA THR A 342 25.56 -2.78 -8.42
C THR A 342 24.37 -3.70 -8.65
N ILE A 343 23.16 -3.15 -8.61
CA ILE A 343 21.94 -3.91 -8.85
C ILE A 343 21.78 -4.22 -10.34
N MET A 344 21.24 -5.41 -10.62
CA MET A 344 20.97 -5.91 -11.97
C MET A 344 19.50 -6.36 -12.08
N PRO A 345 18.90 -6.21 -13.27
CA PRO A 345 17.58 -6.80 -13.51
C PRO A 345 17.59 -8.30 -13.24
N SER A 346 16.68 -8.77 -12.41
CA SER A 346 16.62 -10.16 -11.96
C SER A 346 15.20 -10.71 -12.01
N GLU A 347 15.08 -12.02 -12.14
CA GLU A 347 13.82 -12.72 -11.95
C GLU A 347 13.42 -12.63 -10.48
N MET A 348 12.16 -12.33 -10.23
CA MET A 348 11.61 -12.17 -8.88
C MET A 348 10.39 -13.09 -8.70
N PRO A 349 10.26 -13.78 -7.56
CA PRO A 349 9.10 -14.62 -7.29
C PRO A 349 7.78 -13.84 -7.41
N GLY A 350 6.85 -14.34 -8.21
CA GLY A 350 5.53 -13.73 -8.43
C GLY A 350 5.46 -12.72 -9.57
N TYR A 351 6.53 -12.59 -10.38
CA TYR A 351 6.55 -11.68 -11.53
C TYR A 351 7.01 -12.42 -12.80
N ASP A 352 6.42 -12.07 -13.94
CA ASP A 352 6.78 -12.64 -15.23
C ASP A 352 7.99 -11.94 -15.89
N ASP A 353 8.12 -10.63 -15.66
CA ASP A 353 9.23 -9.83 -16.19
C ASP A 353 10.41 -9.79 -15.21
N LYS A 354 11.62 -9.59 -15.75
CA LYS A 354 12.77 -9.20 -14.91
C LYS A 354 12.53 -7.82 -14.35
N ILE A 355 12.84 -7.62 -13.06
CA ILE A 355 12.68 -6.37 -12.37
C ILE A 355 14.04 -5.85 -11.95
N ILE A 356 14.30 -4.57 -12.17
CA ILE A 356 15.37 -3.86 -11.48
C ILE A 356 14.79 -3.18 -10.25
N MET A 357 15.44 -3.35 -9.09
CA MET A 357 14.92 -2.86 -7.80
C MET A 357 16.04 -2.21 -6.99
N ALA A 358 15.83 -0.96 -6.61
CA ALA A 358 16.60 -0.25 -5.59
C ALA A 358 15.82 -0.25 -4.29
N SER A 359 16.33 -0.95 -3.29
CA SER A 359 15.69 -1.15 -1.99
C SER A 359 16.68 -1.05 -0.83
N GLY A 360 17.56 -0.05 -0.87
CA GLY A 360 18.53 0.19 0.21
C GLY A 360 17.86 0.69 1.49
N SER A 361 17.04 -0.16 2.11
CA SER A 361 16.17 0.10 3.26
C SER A 361 16.70 -0.58 4.52
N PHE A 362 16.36 -0.06 5.71
CA PHE A 362 16.62 -0.73 6.99
C PHE A 362 15.77 -1.98 7.16
N THR A 363 14.54 -1.95 6.64
CA THR A 363 13.65 -3.10 6.56
C THR A 363 13.56 -3.56 5.11
N GLU A 364 13.95 -4.80 4.83
CA GLU A 364 13.91 -5.36 3.48
C GLU A 364 12.49 -5.28 2.89
N GLY A 365 12.38 -4.75 1.68
CA GLY A 365 11.09 -4.55 1.00
C GLY A 365 10.25 -3.38 1.51
N SER A 366 10.76 -2.57 2.45
CA SER A 366 10.06 -1.37 2.94
C SER A 366 10.05 -0.27 1.88
N SER A 367 8.92 -0.14 1.22
CA SER A 367 8.71 0.88 0.18
C SER A 367 8.52 2.29 0.73
N ILE A 368 8.13 2.44 2.00
CA ILE A 368 7.98 3.76 2.64
C ILE A 368 9.33 4.45 2.89
N GLU A 369 10.44 3.73 2.85
CA GLU A 369 11.78 4.24 3.13
C GLU A 369 12.49 4.95 1.96
N LEU A 370 11.93 5.06 0.83
CA LEU A 370 12.42 5.37 -0.50
C LEU A 370 13.00 4.14 -1.19
N SER A 371 12.21 3.63 -2.09
CA SER A 371 12.58 2.58 -3.04
C SER A 371 12.18 3.00 -4.46
N CYS A 372 12.79 2.35 -5.43
CA CYS A 372 12.45 2.54 -6.83
C CYS A 372 12.67 1.23 -7.56
N ASP A 373 11.66 0.79 -8.27
CA ASP A 373 11.69 -0.45 -9.03
C ASP A 373 11.04 -0.26 -10.40
N GLY A 374 11.30 -1.19 -11.32
CA GLY A 374 10.67 -1.17 -12.62
C GLY A 374 10.84 -2.51 -13.34
N PRO A 375 9.72 -3.06 -13.87
CA PRO A 375 9.78 -4.20 -14.75
C PRO A 375 10.42 -3.81 -16.11
N LEU A 376 11.24 -4.70 -16.65
CA LEU A 376 11.90 -4.47 -17.95
C LEU A 376 10.96 -4.79 -19.11
N ARG A 377 9.95 -3.95 -19.25
CA ARG A 377 8.99 -3.98 -20.36
C ARG A 377 8.64 -2.56 -20.81
N SER A 378 8.34 -2.39 -22.09
CA SER A 378 7.86 -1.10 -22.62
C SER A 378 6.54 -0.70 -21.90
N PRO A 379 6.39 0.59 -21.54
CA PRO A 379 7.22 1.76 -21.90
C PRO A 379 8.38 2.06 -20.93
N TYR A 380 8.89 1.11 -20.15
CA TYR A 380 10.02 1.24 -19.22
C TYR A 380 9.77 2.31 -18.14
N ILE A 381 8.95 1.96 -17.20
CA ILE A 381 8.50 2.85 -16.11
C ILE A 381 9.25 2.55 -14.82
N ALA A 382 9.79 3.58 -14.20
CA ALA A 382 10.22 3.51 -12.81
C ALA A 382 9.04 3.83 -11.88
N TYR A 383 8.85 3.00 -10.89
CA TYR A 383 7.88 3.17 -9.81
C TYR A 383 8.64 3.56 -8.54
N GLN A 384 8.75 4.85 -8.30
CA GLN A 384 9.39 5.37 -7.10
C GLN A 384 8.38 5.56 -5.98
N GLN A 385 8.74 5.21 -4.75
CA GLN A 385 7.85 5.28 -3.61
C GLN A 385 8.61 5.55 -2.32
N GLY A 386 7.95 6.22 -1.39
CA GLY A 386 8.48 6.45 -0.06
C GLY A 386 9.46 7.61 0.05
N SER A 387 9.77 7.93 1.24
CA SER A 387 10.91 8.69 1.78
C SER A 387 10.66 8.99 3.25
N ILE A 388 11.53 8.57 4.14
CA ILE A 388 11.44 8.87 5.58
C ILE A 388 11.51 10.37 5.83
N SER A 389 12.30 11.07 5.04
CA SER A 389 12.51 12.51 5.16
C SER A 389 12.55 13.15 3.79
N TYR A 390 11.74 14.17 3.58
CA TYR A 390 11.72 14.96 2.34
C TYR A 390 13.10 15.53 1.98
N LYS A 391 13.90 15.92 2.99
CA LYS A 391 15.25 16.44 2.76
C LYS A 391 16.19 15.38 2.20
N TYR A 392 16.17 14.17 2.75
CA TYR A 392 16.94 13.04 2.19
C TYR A 392 16.41 12.64 0.82
N GLY A 393 15.09 12.60 0.64
CA GLY A 393 14.46 12.31 -0.65
C GLY A 393 14.96 13.26 -1.75
N LYS A 394 14.95 14.58 -1.49
CA LYS A 394 15.49 15.59 -2.43
C LYS A 394 16.97 15.33 -2.78
N ILE A 395 17.81 15.02 -1.80
CA ILE A 395 19.23 14.78 -2.03
C ILE A 395 19.43 13.55 -2.92
N ILE A 396 18.73 12.45 -2.61
CA ILE A 396 18.84 11.18 -3.33
C ILE A 396 18.34 11.34 -4.77
N VAL A 397 17.16 11.94 -4.96
CA VAL A 397 16.56 12.17 -6.28
C VAL A 397 17.47 13.08 -7.14
N ASN A 398 17.99 14.17 -6.57
CA ASN A 398 18.89 15.07 -7.30
C ASN A 398 20.15 14.34 -7.80
N ARG A 399 20.75 13.50 -6.97
CA ARG A 399 21.93 12.72 -7.32
C ARG A 399 21.62 11.65 -8.36
N ALA A 400 20.45 10.98 -8.25
CA ALA A 400 20.00 9.99 -9.22
C ALA A 400 19.73 10.62 -10.59
N ILE A 401 19.07 11.79 -10.64
CA ILE A 401 18.83 12.54 -11.88
C ILE A 401 20.16 13.02 -12.49
N LYS A 402 21.08 13.55 -11.66
CA LYS A 402 22.39 13.97 -12.16
C LYS A 402 23.14 12.82 -12.83
N ARG A 403 23.18 11.64 -12.18
CA ARG A 403 23.75 10.44 -12.75
C ARG A 403 23.09 10.04 -14.08
N LEU A 404 21.76 10.09 -14.16
CA LEU A 404 21.02 9.82 -15.40
C LEU A 404 21.42 10.76 -16.54
N ILE A 405 21.64 12.04 -16.23
CA ILE A 405 22.05 13.05 -17.23
C ILE A 405 23.50 12.83 -17.65
N ASP A 406 24.40 12.54 -16.70
CA ASP A 406 25.82 12.38 -16.95
C ASP A 406 26.15 11.09 -17.77
N ASN A 407 25.25 10.10 -17.77
CA ASN A 407 25.39 8.82 -18.50
C ASN A 407 24.65 8.80 -19.85
N LYS A 408 24.03 9.92 -20.27
CA LYS A 408 23.47 10.11 -21.62
C LYS A 408 24.50 10.64 -22.59
#